data_423fdc9c831a66f5d318c8ed55245a83
#
_entry.id   423fdc9c831a66f5d318c8ed55245a83
#
_cell.length_a   1.000
_cell.length_b   1.000
_cell.length_c   1.000
_cell.angle_alpha   90.00
_cell.angle_beta   90.00
_cell.angle_gamma   90.00
#
_symmetry.space_group_name_H-M   'P 1'
#
loop_
_entity.id
_entity.type
_entity.pdbx_description
1 polymer ?
#
loop_
_entity_poly.entity_id
_entity_poly.type
_entity_poly.pdbx_seq_one_letter_code
_entity_poly.pdbx_strand_id
1 'polypeptide(L)'
;MSPTLVTGAAGFAGGHLVDLLLGEGLHVVAWHRPGGAPGGAAADGRVRWEAVDLLDRTAVRAALERARPSAVYHCGGAAHVGRSWENTESTFAINVRGTHHVVEGLRDLRLEARVFVPGSAMVYAAANDALREDHHLAPGSPYALSKLAQELVGGSNPGGPAVMIARAFNHFGPRQDPSFVASGFARRIADIEAGRWAPEIAVGNLESRRDLTDVRDTVRAYRLILERGTPGRPYNVCTGRAVAIHDLLDMMLSRAKVPITVKTDPARYRPNDLPLLLGDPGRIERELGWHVEIPIERTIDDLLAYWRNR
;
A
#
# COMPACT_ATOMS: atom_id res chain seq x y z
N MET A 1 23.32 8.76 13.56
CA MET A 1 22.35 7.65 13.50
C MET A 1 22.31 7.14 12.07
N SER A 2 22.22 5.83 11.86
CA SER A 2 22.03 5.26 10.51
C SER A 2 20.65 5.67 9.97
N PRO A 3 20.53 6.07 8.70
CA PRO A 3 19.28 6.54 8.15
C PRO A 3 18.27 5.40 7.98
N THR A 4 16.99 5.75 7.94
CA THR A 4 15.92 4.85 7.52
C THR A 4 15.75 4.94 6.01
N LEU A 5 15.76 3.80 5.33
CA LEU A 5 15.52 3.72 3.88
C LEU A 5 14.04 3.42 3.59
N VAL A 6 13.44 4.19 2.69
CA VAL A 6 12.11 3.91 2.14
C VAL A 6 12.24 3.76 0.62
N THR A 7 12.04 2.57 0.09
CA THR A 7 11.91 2.38 -1.36
C THR A 7 10.46 2.63 -1.79
N GLY A 8 10.25 3.07 -3.05
CA GLY A 8 8.91 3.47 -3.48
C GLY A 8 8.35 4.67 -2.69
N ALA A 9 9.23 5.51 -2.16
CA ALA A 9 8.91 6.66 -1.31
C ALA A 9 8.02 7.71 -2.01
N ALA A 10 8.08 7.81 -3.33
CA ALA A 10 7.20 8.70 -4.12
C ALA A 10 5.80 8.09 -4.38
N GLY A 11 5.57 6.83 -3.99
CA GLY A 11 4.29 6.15 -4.12
C GLY A 11 3.30 6.54 -3.01
N PHE A 12 2.08 5.98 -3.08
CA PHE A 12 1.00 6.30 -2.14
C PHE A 12 1.37 6.00 -0.69
N ALA A 13 1.52 4.74 -0.31
CA ALA A 13 1.86 4.36 1.06
C ALA A 13 3.29 4.82 1.45
N GLY A 14 4.25 4.70 0.52
CA GLY A 14 5.64 5.16 0.76
C GLY A 14 5.73 6.64 1.11
N GLY A 15 4.97 7.49 0.43
CA GLY A 15 4.95 8.94 0.70
C GLY A 15 4.36 9.28 2.08
N HIS A 16 3.26 8.62 2.47
CA HIS A 16 2.70 8.80 3.82
C HIS A 16 3.65 8.26 4.92
N LEU A 17 4.36 7.17 4.61
CA LEU A 17 5.37 6.65 5.53
C LEU A 17 6.55 7.62 5.71
N VAL A 18 7.03 8.24 4.63
CA VAL A 18 8.06 9.30 4.72
C VAL A 18 7.59 10.44 5.62
N ASP A 19 6.34 10.92 5.44
CA ASP A 19 5.78 11.99 6.28
C ASP A 19 5.73 11.57 7.77
N LEU A 20 5.31 10.33 8.06
CA LEU A 20 5.29 9.79 9.43
C LEU A 20 6.69 9.78 10.05
N LEU A 21 7.67 9.23 9.33
CA LEU A 21 9.06 9.12 9.84
C LEU A 21 9.71 10.48 10.06
N LEU A 22 9.45 11.45 9.18
CA LEU A 22 9.90 12.83 9.35
C LEU A 22 9.22 13.52 10.54
N GLY A 23 7.93 13.23 10.75
CA GLY A 23 7.19 13.70 11.94
C GLY A 23 7.76 13.16 13.26
N GLU A 24 8.35 11.97 13.25
CA GLU A 24 9.09 11.37 14.37
C GLU A 24 10.54 11.89 14.49
N GLY A 25 10.97 12.81 13.65
CA GLY A 25 12.32 13.39 13.68
C GLY A 25 13.42 12.53 13.04
N LEU A 26 13.05 11.50 12.28
CA LEU A 26 14.01 10.58 11.65
C LEU A 26 14.59 11.14 10.36
N HIS A 27 15.83 10.73 10.04
CA HIS A 27 16.46 10.99 8.75
C HIS A 27 16.10 9.86 7.78
N VAL A 28 15.60 10.22 6.58
CA VAL A 28 15.10 9.28 5.59
C VAL A 28 15.92 9.35 4.30
N VAL A 29 16.36 8.19 3.81
CA VAL A 29 16.77 8.00 2.42
C VAL A 29 15.58 7.49 1.64
N ALA A 30 15.11 8.27 0.67
CA ALA A 30 13.88 8.03 -0.06
C ALA A 30 14.19 7.64 -1.51
N TRP A 31 13.94 6.37 -1.88
CA TRP A 31 14.16 5.93 -3.25
C TRP A 31 12.91 6.05 -4.10
N HIS A 32 13.07 6.62 -5.27
CA HIS A 32 12.05 6.64 -6.34
C HIS A 32 12.62 6.02 -7.63
N ARG A 33 11.74 5.63 -8.54
CA ARG A 33 12.18 5.09 -9.84
C ARG A 33 12.87 6.20 -10.69
N PRO A 34 13.85 5.90 -11.51
CA PRO A 34 14.39 6.82 -12.48
C PRO A 34 13.29 7.42 -13.37
N GLY A 35 13.39 8.71 -13.67
CA GLY A 35 12.35 9.44 -14.42
C GLY A 35 11.10 9.81 -13.60
N GLY A 36 10.97 9.34 -12.33
CA GLY A 36 9.94 9.78 -11.41
C GLY A 36 10.35 11.07 -10.67
N ALA A 37 9.37 11.75 -10.07
CA ALA A 37 9.61 12.92 -9.24
C ALA A 37 9.67 12.53 -7.75
N PRO A 38 10.43 13.28 -6.93
CA PRO A 38 10.34 13.21 -5.47
C PRO A 38 8.90 13.45 -4.97
N GLY A 39 8.56 12.89 -3.80
CA GLY A 39 7.26 13.08 -3.17
C GLY A 39 7.10 14.42 -2.44
N GLY A 40 5.96 14.60 -1.74
CA GLY A 40 5.56 15.85 -1.09
C GLY A 40 6.51 16.41 -0.02
N ALA A 41 7.35 15.56 0.60
CA ALA A 41 8.37 15.98 1.59
C ALA A 41 9.73 16.38 0.95
N ALA A 42 9.77 16.65 -0.34
CA ALA A 42 11.03 16.91 -1.07
C ALA A 42 11.84 18.11 -0.54
N ALA A 43 11.19 19.07 0.10
CA ALA A 43 11.82 20.27 0.65
C ALA A 43 12.35 20.10 2.09
N ASP A 44 12.10 18.97 2.78
CA ASP A 44 12.60 18.73 4.15
C ASP A 44 14.06 18.30 4.11
N GLY A 45 14.93 19.05 4.77
CA GLY A 45 16.37 18.77 4.82
C GLY A 45 16.76 17.43 5.47
N ARG A 46 15.82 16.73 6.12
CA ARG A 46 16.02 15.41 6.71
C ARG A 46 15.74 14.26 5.73
N VAL A 47 15.22 14.55 4.54
CA VAL A 47 15.01 13.55 3.51
C VAL A 47 15.99 13.72 2.35
N ARG A 48 16.69 12.64 2.00
CA ARG A 48 17.55 12.57 0.81
C ARG A 48 16.89 11.68 -0.23
N TRP A 49 16.50 12.28 -1.35
CA TRP A 49 15.90 11.58 -2.46
C TRP A 49 16.97 11.02 -3.41
N GLU A 50 16.81 9.75 -3.80
CA GLU A 50 17.69 9.07 -4.76
C GLU A 50 16.87 8.34 -5.83
N ALA A 51 17.25 8.49 -7.09
CA ALA A 51 16.69 7.71 -8.19
C ALA A 51 17.39 6.35 -8.26
N VAL A 52 16.66 5.26 -7.93
CA VAL A 52 17.20 3.90 -7.94
C VAL A 52 16.22 2.97 -8.65
N ASP A 53 16.70 2.30 -9.71
CA ASP A 53 15.94 1.23 -10.35
C ASP A 53 16.09 -0.06 -9.53
N LEU A 54 15.00 -0.55 -8.97
CA LEU A 54 14.98 -1.79 -8.19
C LEU A 54 15.33 -3.04 -9.05
N LEU A 55 15.20 -2.93 -10.37
CA LEU A 55 15.55 -4.01 -11.29
C LEU A 55 17.04 -4.01 -11.70
N ASP A 56 17.76 -2.95 -11.41
CA ASP A 56 19.21 -2.88 -11.56
C ASP A 56 19.91 -3.29 -10.25
N ARG A 57 20.36 -4.55 -10.19
CA ARG A 57 21.05 -5.11 -9.01
C ARG A 57 22.29 -4.29 -8.62
N THR A 58 23.03 -3.78 -9.60
CA THR A 58 24.26 -3.00 -9.36
C THR A 58 23.92 -1.64 -8.75
N ALA A 59 22.92 -0.95 -9.30
CA ALA A 59 22.43 0.32 -8.75
C ALA A 59 21.90 0.18 -7.33
N VAL A 60 21.10 -0.87 -7.06
CA VAL A 60 20.56 -1.18 -5.72
C VAL A 60 21.70 -1.40 -4.74
N ARG A 61 22.68 -2.28 -5.08
CA ARG A 61 23.82 -2.56 -4.20
C ARG A 61 24.64 -1.32 -3.91
N ALA A 62 24.97 -0.51 -4.91
CA ALA A 62 25.73 0.73 -4.74
C ALA A 62 24.98 1.76 -3.88
N ALA A 63 23.65 1.86 -4.05
CA ALA A 63 22.83 2.76 -3.24
C ALA A 63 22.71 2.30 -1.77
N LEU A 64 22.62 0.99 -1.51
CA LEU A 64 22.66 0.41 -0.15
C LEU A 64 24.03 0.67 0.53
N GLU A 65 25.12 0.51 -0.22
CA GLU A 65 26.48 0.76 0.28
C GLU A 65 26.68 2.22 0.72
N ARG A 66 26.12 3.17 -0.05
CA ARG A 66 26.12 4.60 0.33
C ARG A 66 25.21 4.92 1.51
N ALA A 67 24.00 4.31 1.54
CA ALA A 67 23.00 4.63 2.54
C ALA A 67 23.28 3.97 3.89
N ARG A 68 23.81 2.74 3.90
CA ARG A 68 24.02 1.89 5.10
C ARG A 68 22.87 1.96 6.09
N PRO A 69 21.64 1.66 5.66
CA PRO A 69 20.47 1.79 6.51
C PRO A 69 20.45 0.74 7.61
N SER A 70 19.92 1.09 8.80
CA SER A 70 19.59 0.14 9.86
C SER A 70 18.13 -0.34 9.79
N ALA A 71 17.27 0.40 9.07
CA ALA A 71 15.86 0.11 8.86
C ALA A 71 15.51 0.33 7.38
N VAL A 72 14.80 -0.61 6.77
CA VAL A 72 14.38 -0.54 5.36
C VAL A 72 12.88 -0.82 5.26
N TYR A 73 12.12 0.14 4.75
CA TYR A 73 10.74 -0.06 4.34
C TYR A 73 10.70 -0.25 2.82
N HIS A 74 10.51 -1.48 2.39
CA HIS A 74 10.50 -1.82 0.96
C HIS A 74 9.10 -1.66 0.35
N CYS A 75 8.64 -0.40 0.20
CA CYS A 75 7.34 -0.05 -0.38
C CYS A 75 7.34 0.03 -1.93
N GLY A 76 8.51 -0.15 -2.56
CA GLY A 76 8.62 -0.18 -4.02
C GLY A 76 8.02 -1.45 -4.61
N GLY A 77 7.03 -1.32 -5.48
CA GLY A 77 6.37 -2.46 -6.11
C GLY A 77 5.21 -2.05 -7.02
N ALA A 78 4.71 -3.03 -7.79
CA ALA A 78 3.48 -2.91 -8.56
C ALA A 78 2.28 -3.24 -7.64
N ALA A 79 1.33 -2.30 -7.50
CA ALA A 79 0.24 -2.40 -6.53
C ALA A 79 -1.15 -2.68 -7.17
N HIS A 80 -1.26 -2.65 -8.51
CA HIS A 80 -2.55 -2.64 -9.18
C HIS A 80 -2.96 -4.03 -9.68
N VAL A 81 -3.98 -4.65 -9.04
CA VAL A 81 -4.48 -5.99 -9.40
C VAL A 81 -4.91 -6.07 -10.86
N GLY A 82 -5.74 -5.13 -11.34
CA GLY A 82 -6.24 -5.14 -12.72
C GLY A 82 -5.11 -5.09 -13.76
N ARG A 83 -4.17 -4.18 -13.60
CA ARG A 83 -3.02 -4.04 -14.52
C ARG A 83 -2.05 -5.22 -14.50
N SER A 84 -2.07 -6.04 -13.45
CA SER A 84 -1.18 -7.21 -13.36
C SER A 84 -1.52 -8.30 -14.39
N TRP A 85 -2.74 -8.34 -14.88
CA TRP A 85 -3.15 -9.26 -15.95
C TRP A 85 -2.55 -8.87 -17.30
N GLU A 86 -2.44 -7.57 -17.57
CA GLU A 86 -1.85 -7.03 -18.80
C GLU A 86 -0.32 -6.98 -18.74
N ASN A 87 0.23 -6.81 -17.53
CA ASN A 87 1.65 -6.58 -17.27
C ASN A 87 2.22 -7.59 -16.26
N THR A 88 1.95 -8.88 -16.46
CA THR A 88 2.33 -9.95 -15.53
C THR A 88 3.84 -9.99 -15.30
N GLU A 89 4.64 -9.98 -16.37
CA GLU A 89 6.11 -10.06 -16.29
C GLU A 89 6.70 -8.89 -15.48
N SER A 90 6.29 -7.65 -15.78
CA SER A 90 6.79 -6.49 -15.05
C SER A 90 6.32 -6.47 -13.60
N THR A 91 5.11 -6.98 -13.31
CA THR A 91 4.60 -7.13 -11.94
C THR A 91 5.48 -8.09 -11.13
N PHE A 92 5.81 -9.25 -11.69
CA PHE A 92 6.73 -10.20 -11.05
C PHE A 92 8.14 -9.63 -10.94
N ALA A 93 8.65 -9.02 -11.99
CA ALA A 93 9.99 -8.44 -11.97
C ALA A 93 10.13 -7.45 -10.81
N ILE A 94 9.22 -6.48 -10.67
CA ILE A 94 9.36 -5.45 -9.64
C ILE A 94 9.07 -5.98 -8.24
N ASN A 95 8.02 -6.81 -8.05
CA ASN A 95 7.63 -7.29 -6.73
C ASN A 95 8.59 -8.38 -6.21
N VAL A 96 9.05 -9.29 -7.05
CA VAL A 96 9.85 -10.44 -6.62
C VAL A 96 11.34 -10.16 -6.79
N ARG A 97 11.78 -9.85 -8.02
CA ARG A 97 13.20 -9.61 -8.30
C ARG A 97 13.70 -8.32 -7.65
N GLY A 98 12.88 -7.25 -7.64
CA GLY A 98 13.21 -6.01 -6.93
C GLY A 98 13.41 -6.23 -5.43
N THR A 99 12.53 -7.01 -4.77
CA THR A 99 12.68 -7.38 -3.37
C THR A 99 13.95 -8.22 -3.14
N HIS A 100 14.20 -9.20 -4.02
CA HIS A 100 15.40 -10.02 -3.96
C HIS A 100 16.68 -9.17 -4.01
N HIS A 101 16.77 -8.19 -4.93
CA HIS A 101 17.93 -7.32 -5.04
C HIS A 101 18.19 -6.50 -3.77
N VAL A 102 17.13 -6.03 -3.09
CA VAL A 102 17.28 -5.28 -1.83
C VAL A 102 17.78 -6.21 -0.72
N VAL A 103 17.14 -7.36 -0.53
CA VAL A 103 17.47 -8.30 0.55
C VAL A 103 18.86 -8.91 0.34
N GLU A 104 19.18 -9.31 -0.89
CA GLU A 104 20.50 -9.85 -1.26
C GLU A 104 21.59 -8.78 -1.13
N GLY A 105 21.32 -7.54 -1.57
CA GLY A 105 22.28 -6.44 -1.44
C GLY A 105 22.64 -6.15 0.02
N LEU A 106 21.66 -6.17 0.94
CA LEU A 106 21.91 -6.03 2.38
C LEU A 106 22.77 -7.19 2.92
N ARG A 107 22.46 -8.43 2.53
CA ARG A 107 23.22 -9.63 2.91
C ARG A 107 24.67 -9.56 2.41
N ASP A 108 24.86 -9.28 1.11
CA ASP A 108 26.19 -9.25 0.47
C ASP A 108 27.08 -8.14 1.05
N LEU A 109 26.48 -7.02 1.47
CA LEU A 109 27.17 -5.92 2.15
C LEU A 109 27.29 -6.11 3.66
N ARG A 110 26.76 -7.22 4.21
CA ARG A 110 26.74 -7.55 5.64
C ARG A 110 26.16 -6.41 6.49
N LEU A 111 25.10 -5.79 5.99
CA LEU A 111 24.38 -4.72 6.71
C LEU A 111 23.34 -5.31 7.64
N GLU A 112 23.48 -5.06 8.94
CA GLU A 112 22.50 -5.45 9.96
C GLU A 112 21.32 -4.50 9.92
N ALA A 113 20.38 -4.74 8.98
CA ALA A 113 19.16 -3.96 8.82
C ALA A 113 17.93 -4.79 9.12
N ARG A 114 16.90 -4.18 9.72
CA ARG A 114 15.55 -4.75 9.73
C ARG A 114 14.84 -4.31 8.45
N VAL A 115 14.17 -5.23 7.79
CA VAL A 115 13.47 -4.96 6.52
C VAL A 115 11.98 -5.20 6.68
N PHE A 116 11.17 -4.24 6.32
CA PHE A 116 9.72 -4.38 6.21
C PHE A 116 9.32 -4.59 4.75
N VAL A 117 8.49 -5.61 4.50
CA VAL A 117 7.91 -5.91 3.18
C VAL A 117 6.38 -5.86 3.27
N PRO A 118 5.69 -4.95 2.56
CA PRO A 118 4.24 -4.95 2.49
C PRO A 118 3.75 -6.09 1.59
N GLY A 119 3.21 -7.14 2.20
CA GLY A 119 2.42 -8.17 1.54
C GLY A 119 1.02 -7.66 1.18
N SER A 120 0.08 -8.58 0.94
CA SER A 120 -1.30 -8.25 0.57
C SER A 120 -2.28 -9.29 1.07
N ALA A 121 -3.47 -8.87 1.49
CA ALA A 121 -4.59 -9.77 1.77
C ALA A 121 -5.06 -10.58 0.55
N MET A 122 -4.72 -10.15 -0.65
CA MET A 122 -5.04 -10.88 -1.89
C MET A 122 -4.33 -12.24 -2.01
N VAL A 123 -3.41 -12.57 -1.11
CA VAL A 123 -2.75 -13.90 -1.06
C VAL A 123 -3.65 -14.99 -0.48
N TYR A 124 -4.69 -14.62 0.26
CA TYR A 124 -5.64 -15.56 0.86
C TYR A 124 -6.60 -16.17 -0.16
N ALA A 125 -7.04 -17.39 0.12
CA ALA A 125 -8.24 -17.92 -0.50
C ALA A 125 -9.45 -17.08 -0.16
N ALA A 126 -10.44 -17.03 -1.07
CA ALA A 126 -11.73 -16.41 -0.78
C ALA A 126 -12.41 -17.10 0.41
N ALA A 127 -12.97 -16.30 1.33
CA ALA A 127 -13.71 -16.80 2.49
C ALA A 127 -14.92 -15.89 2.78
N ASN A 128 -15.88 -16.41 3.53
CA ASN A 128 -17.07 -15.67 3.95
C ASN A 128 -16.94 -15.09 5.38
N ASP A 129 -15.83 -15.35 6.05
CA ASP A 129 -15.48 -14.92 7.39
C ASP A 129 -14.22 -14.05 7.40
N ALA A 130 -13.88 -13.51 8.57
CA ALA A 130 -12.69 -12.68 8.72
C ALA A 130 -11.40 -13.51 8.60
N LEU A 131 -10.55 -13.10 7.67
CA LEU A 131 -9.28 -13.76 7.33
C LEU A 131 -8.23 -13.53 8.43
N ARG A 132 -7.76 -14.61 9.03
CA ARG A 132 -6.60 -14.61 9.93
C ARG A 132 -5.34 -15.02 9.18
N GLU A 133 -4.18 -14.76 9.76
CA GLU A 133 -2.89 -15.04 9.11
C GLU A 133 -2.58 -16.54 8.91
N ASP A 134 -3.32 -17.41 9.56
CA ASP A 134 -3.26 -18.89 9.41
C ASP A 134 -4.25 -19.45 8.37
N HIS A 135 -5.07 -18.60 7.74
CA HIS A 135 -5.97 -19.03 6.67
C HIS A 135 -5.21 -19.51 5.43
N HIS A 136 -5.88 -20.38 4.67
CA HIS A 136 -5.33 -20.94 3.44
C HIS A 136 -4.95 -19.86 2.44
N LEU A 137 -3.78 -20.04 1.80
CA LEU A 137 -3.28 -19.11 0.76
C LEU A 137 -3.61 -19.69 -0.62
N ALA A 138 -4.35 -18.93 -1.42
CA ALA A 138 -4.70 -19.28 -2.81
C ALA A 138 -4.77 -18.00 -3.65
N PRO A 139 -3.62 -17.44 -4.04
CA PRO A 139 -3.57 -16.19 -4.80
C PRO A 139 -4.26 -16.34 -6.16
N GLY A 140 -5.34 -15.58 -6.38
CA GLY A 140 -6.20 -15.67 -7.58
C GLY A 140 -5.83 -14.70 -8.71
N SER A 141 -4.69 -14.03 -8.66
CA SER A 141 -4.25 -13.10 -9.71
C SER A 141 -2.72 -13.04 -9.81
N PRO A 142 -2.16 -12.57 -10.96
CA PRO A 142 -0.71 -12.37 -11.08
C PRO A 142 -0.15 -11.45 -9.99
N TYR A 143 -0.88 -10.39 -9.62
CA TYR A 143 -0.51 -9.53 -8.49
C TYR A 143 -0.45 -10.32 -7.18
N ALA A 144 -1.51 -11.05 -6.82
CA ALA A 144 -1.58 -11.81 -5.58
C ALA A 144 -0.44 -12.85 -5.49
N LEU A 145 -0.20 -13.58 -6.60
CA LEU A 145 0.90 -14.55 -6.68
C LEU A 145 2.27 -13.87 -6.54
N SER A 146 2.48 -12.71 -7.17
CA SER A 146 3.73 -11.95 -7.01
C SER A 146 3.93 -11.46 -5.57
N LYS A 147 2.85 -11.10 -4.85
CA LYS A 147 2.91 -10.69 -3.44
C LYS A 147 3.23 -11.87 -2.53
N LEU A 148 2.67 -13.05 -2.78
CA LEU A 148 3.04 -14.26 -2.05
C LEU A 148 4.52 -14.64 -2.31
N ALA A 149 4.96 -14.61 -3.56
CA ALA A 149 6.37 -14.84 -3.90
C ALA A 149 7.30 -13.81 -3.23
N GLN A 150 6.87 -12.54 -3.14
CA GLN A 150 7.59 -11.48 -2.43
C GLN A 150 7.75 -11.79 -0.93
N GLU A 151 6.69 -12.27 -0.26
CA GLU A 151 6.76 -12.71 1.14
C GLU A 151 7.78 -13.84 1.32
N LEU A 152 7.75 -14.85 0.44
CA LEU A 152 8.66 -16.00 0.49
C LEU A 152 10.12 -15.58 0.23
N VAL A 153 10.38 -14.77 -0.77
CA VAL A 153 11.73 -14.26 -1.08
C VAL A 153 12.28 -13.42 0.08
N GLY A 154 11.44 -12.59 0.69
CA GLY A 154 11.83 -11.79 1.85
C GLY A 154 12.07 -12.66 3.09
N GLY A 155 11.14 -13.59 3.40
CA GLY A 155 11.16 -14.38 4.63
C GLY A 155 12.14 -15.56 4.63
N SER A 156 12.48 -16.10 3.45
CA SER A 156 13.32 -17.29 3.29
C SER A 156 14.74 -16.94 2.85
N ASN A 157 15.43 -16.08 3.61
CA ASN A 157 16.78 -15.63 3.24
C ASN A 157 17.81 -15.99 4.34
N PRO A 158 18.32 -17.24 4.38
CA PRO A 158 19.29 -17.67 5.39
C PRO A 158 20.54 -16.77 5.38
N GLY A 159 20.92 -16.27 6.56
CA GLY A 159 22.05 -15.34 6.71
C GLY A 159 21.80 -13.93 6.19
N GLY A 160 20.59 -13.62 5.77
CA GLY A 160 20.15 -12.28 5.36
C GLY A 160 19.55 -11.44 6.49
N PRO A 161 19.03 -10.25 6.17
CA PRO A 161 18.42 -9.37 7.14
C PRO A 161 17.14 -9.96 7.75
N ALA A 162 16.76 -9.48 8.93
CA ALA A 162 15.48 -9.79 9.55
C ALA A 162 14.34 -9.13 8.75
N VAL A 163 13.45 -9.94 8.16
CA VAL A 163 12.34 -9.44 7.33
C VAL A 163 11.01 -9.56 8.07
N MET A 164 10.31 -8.44 8.24
CA MET A 164 8.97 -8.31 8.79
C MET A 164 7.96 -8.15 7.67
N ILE A 165 6.81 -8.79 7.80
CA ILE A 165 5.80 -8.91 6.74
C ILE A 165 4.45 -8.40 7.24
N ALA A 166 3.80 -7.55 6.47
CA ALA A 166 2.39 -7.24 6.63
C ALA A 166 1.57 -7.86 5.49
N ARG A 167 0.34 -8.30 5.77
CA ARG A 167 -0.70 -8.55 4.76
C ARG A 167 -1.72 -7.44 4.85
N ALA A 168 -1.47 -6.36 4.08
CA ALA A 168 -2.34 -5.21 4.09
C ALA A 168 -3.63 -5.50 3.34
N PHE A 169 -4.76 -5.16 3.98
CA PHE A 169 -6.07 -5.08 3.34
C PHE A 169 -6.19 -3.77 2.57
N ASN A 170 -7.38 -3.49 2.01
CA ASN A 170 -7.53 -2.27 1.22
C ASN A 170 -7.29 -1.04 2.11
N HIS A 171 -6.46 -0.15 1.65
CA HIS A 171 -6.23 1.14 2.31
C HIS A 171 -6.41 2.27 1.31
N PHE A 172 -6.90 3.41 1.79
CA PHE A 172 -7.21 4.56 0.97
C PHE A 172 -6.94 5.87 1.70
N GLY A 173 -6.98 6.98 0.97
CA GLY A 173 -6.75 8.31 1.53
C GLY A 173 -6.18 9.29 0.53
N PRO A 174 -5.84 10.51 0.97
CA PRO A 174 -5.23 11.54 0.13
C PRO A 174 -4.00 11.03 -0.63
N ARG A 175 -3.79 11.48 -1.86
CA ARG A 175 -2.68 11.08 -2.77
C ARG A 175 -2.82 9.69 -3.40
N GLN A 176 -3.88 8.93 -3.14
CA GLN A 176 -4.12 7.67 -3.82
C GLN A 176 -4.43 7.91 -5.31
N ASP A 177 -3.88 7.05 -6.19
CA ASP A 177 -4.14 7.10 -7.63
C ASP A 177 -5.65 6.93 -7.92
N PRO A 178 -6.25 7.74 -8.81
CA PRO A 178 -7.70 7.68 -9.09
C PRO A 178 -8.15 6.42 -9.85
N SER A 179 -7.25 5.55 -10.26
CA SER A 179 -7.59 4.21 -10.75
C SER A 179 -8.11 3.27 -9.64
N PHE A 180 -7.91 3.61 -8.37
CA PHE A 180 -8.51 2.91 -7.23
C PHE A 180 -9.88 3.49 -6.90
N VAL A 181 -10.83 2.62 -6.54
CA VAL A 181 -12.27 2.93 -6.47
C VAL A 181 -12.59 4.16 -5.61
N ALA A 182 -12.09 4.22 -4.36
CA ALA A 182 -12.36 5.32 -3.45
C ALA A 182 -11.83 6.66 -3.99
N SER A 183 -10.57 6.66 -4.46
CA SER A 183 -9.94 7.85 -5.03
C SER A 183 -10.57 8.28 -6.36
N GLY A 184 -11.00 7.29 -7.17
CA GLY A 184 -11.73 7.54 -8.42
C GLY A 184 -13.07 8.21 -8.19
N PHE A 185 -13.85 7.76 -7.19
CA PHE A 185 -15.10 8.41 -6.80
C PHE A 185 -14.87 9.83 -6.29
N ALA A 186 -13.93 10.01 -5.37
CA ALA A 186 -13.64 11.32 -4.80
C ALA A 186 -13.18 12.34 -5.86
N ARG A 187 -12.30 11.92 -6.79
CA ARG A 187 -11.89 12.76 -7.93
C ARG A 187 -13.08 13.11 -8.81
N ARG A 188 -13.93 12.12 -9.18
CA ARG A 188 -15.08 12.35 -10.03
C ARG A 188 -16.06 13.34 -9.39
N ILE A 189 -16.33 13.22 -8.09
CA ILE A 189 -17.17 14.17 -7.34
C ILE A 189 -16.57 15.57 -7.40
N ALA A 190 -15.27 15.73 -7.12
CA ALA A 190 -14.60 17.02 -7.19
C ALA A 190 -14.62 17.64 -8.60
N ASP A 191 -14.44 16.82 -9.65
CA ASP A 191 -14.51 17.26 -11.05
C ASP A 191 -15.92 17.73 -11.44
N ILE A 192 -16.96 17.04 -10.96
CA ILE A 192 -18.37 17.45 -11.16
C ILE A 192 -18.66 18.77 -10.42
N GLU A 193 -18.27 18.88 -9.16
CA GLU A 193 -18.43 20.10 -8.36
C GLU A 193 -17.75 21.33 -8.99
N ALA A 194 -16.64 21.11 -9.69
CA ALA A 194 -15.92 22.13 -10.43
C ALA A 194 -16.48 22.41 -11.85
N GLY A 195 -17.58 21.75 -12.24
CA GLY A 195 -18.18 21.91 -13.57
C GLY A 195 -17.37 21.27 -14.72
N ARG A 196 -16.36 20.45 -14.42
CA ARG A 196 -15.53 19.79 -15.44
C ARG A 196 -16.21 18.55 -16.05
N TRP A 197 -17.22 18.00 -15.39
CA TRP A 197 -17.96 16.81 -15.81
C TRP A 197 -19.46 16.96 -15.57
N ALA A 198 -20.26 16.25 -16.38
CA ALA A 198 -21.70 16.12 -16.13
C ALA A 198 -21.96 15.50 -14.74
N PRO A 199 -23.07 15.84 -14.04
CA PRO A 199 -23.35 15.37 -12.68
C PRO A 199 -23.77 13.88 -12.64
N GLU A 200 -22.90 13.02 -13.17
CA GLU A 200 -23.12 11.59 -13.30
C GLU A 200 -21.85 10.81 -12.98
N ILE A 201 -22.01 9.71 -12.23
CA ILE A 201 -20.95 8.75 -11.95
C ILE A 201 -21.35 7.38 -12.51
N ALA A 202 -20.57 6.87 -13.48
CA ALA A 202 -20.73 5.52 -13.99
C ALA A 202 -19.97 4.54 -13.08
N VAL A 203 -20.67 3.48 -12.63
CA VAL A 203 -20.16 2.50 -11.67
C VAL A 203 -20.30 1.08 -12.20
N GLY A 204 -19.42 0.16 -11.75
CA GLY A 204 -19.57 -1.28 -11.96
C GLY A 204 -20.31 -1.96 -10.81
N ASN A 205 -19.82 -3.12 -10.36
CA ASN A 205 -20.37 -3.84 -9.21
C ASN A 205 -20.08 -3.06 -7.91
N LEU A 206 -21.13 -2.65 -7.23
CA LEU A 206 -21.07 -1.95 -5.94
C LEU A 206 -21.35 -2.86 -4.73
N GLU A 207 -21.73 -4.13 -4.96
CA GLU A 207 -22.11 -5.07 -3.90
C GLU A 207 -20.89 -5.66 -3.16
N SER A 208 -19.71 -5.56 -3.78
CA SER A 208 -18.50 -6.10 -3.17
C SER A 208 -18.15 -5.34 -1.88
N ARG A 209 -17.73 -6.11 -0.86
CA ARG A 209 -17.42 -5.58 0.49
C ARG A 209 -15.93 -5.65 0.77
N ARG A 210 -15.38 -4.56 1.28
CA ARG A 210 -13.94 -4.40 1.52
C ARG A 210 -13.67 -3.89 2.93
N ASP A 211 -12.67 -4.49 3.56
CA ASP A 211 -12.05 -3.92 4.75
C ASP A 211 -11.17 -2.74 4.29
N LEU A 212 -11.52 -1.54 4.76
CA LEU A 212 -10.95 -0.27 4.31
C LEU A 212 -10.27 0.45 5.48
N THR A 213 -8.94 0.60 5.40
CA THR A 213 -8.12 1.29 6.41
C THR A 213 -7.65 2.64 5.88
N ASP A 214 -7.55 3.65 6.74
CA ASP A 214 -6.85 4.88 6.37
C ASP A 214 -5.36 4.57 6.12
N VAL A 215 -4.79 5.15 5.08
CA VAL A 215 -3.37 4.94 4.74
C VAL A 215 -2.43 5.38 5.87
N ARG A 216 -2.81 6.38 6.66
CA ARG A 216 -2.01 6.86 7.81
C ARG A 216 -1.96 5.83 8.92
N ASP A 217 -3.09 5.15 9.20
CA ASP A 217 -3.12 4.01 10.13
C ASP A 217 -2.35 2.82 9.57
N THR A 218 -2.44 2.59 8.25
CA THR A 218 -1.69 1.53 7.57
C THR A 218 -0.18 1.73 7.71
N VAL A 219 0.34 2.95 7.47
CA VAL A 219 1.79 3.19 7.60
C VAL A 219 2.26 3.22 9.05
N ARG A 220 1.38 3.56 10.00
CA ARG A 220 1.64 3.41 11.43
C ARG A 220 1.78 1.94 11.83
N ALA A 221 0.95 1.05 11.25
CA ALA A 221 1.13 -0.40 11.38
C ALA A 221 2.48 -0.86 10.81
N TYR A 222 2.87 -0.39 9.63
CA TYR A 222 4.17 -0.71 9.01
C TYR A 222 5.33 -0.32 9.93
N ARG A 223 5.24 0.86 10.55
CA ARG A 223 6.23 1.36 11.51
C ARG A 223 6.36 0.41 12.71
N LEU A 224 5.24 0.04 13.34
CA LEU A 224 5.23 -0.88 14.49
C LEU A 224 5.69 -2.28 14.12
N ILE A 225 5.28 -2.81 12.98
CA ILE A 225 5.69 -4.15 12.50
C ILE A 225 7.20 -4.19 12.28
N LEU A 226 7.81 -3.16 11.66
CA LEU A 226 9.26 -3.14 11.51
C LEU A 226 9.96 -3.08 12.87
N GLU A 227 9.46 -2.28 13.81
CA GLU A 227 10.09 -2.08 15.12
C GLU A 227 9.97 -3.29 16.03
N ARG A 228 8.77 -3.90 16.11
CA ARG A 228 8.42 -4.88 17.15
C ARG A 228 7.99 -6.24 16.61
N GLY A 229 7.73 -6.34 15.31
CA GLY A 229 7.24 -7.57 14.69
C GLY A 229 8.29 -8.68 14.73
N THR A 230 7.81 -9.92 14.68
CA THR A 230 8.63 -11.13 14.61
C THR A 230 9.02 -11.38 13.15
N PRO A 231 10.34 -11.55 12.84
CA PRO A 231 10.78 -11.86 11.49
C PRO A 231 10.10 -13.11 10.88
N GLY A 232 9.70 -13.01 9.62
CA GLY A 232 9.03 -14.09 8.88
C GLY A 232 7.57 -14.33 9.27
N ARG A 233 7.07 -13.68 10.32
CA ARG A 233 5.68 -13.82 10.79
C ARG A 233 4.83 -12.70 10.18
N PRO A 234 3.79 -13.02 9.35
CA PRO A 234 2.93 -12.00 8.77
C PRO A 234 1.95 -11.43 9.80
N TYR A 235 1.58 -10.16 9.60
CA TYR A 235 0.55 -9.45 10.36
C TYR A 235 -0.50 -8.88 9.42
N ASN A 236 -1.77 -9.20 9.64
CA ASN A 236 -2.86 -8.54 8.95
C ASN A 236 -2.97 -7.07 9.38
N VAL A 237 -3.06 -6.18 8.40
CA VAL A 237 -3.32 -4.75 8.63
C VAL A 237 -4.69 -4.44 8.05
N CYS A 238 -5.70 -4.38 8.92
CA CYS A 238 -7.12 -4.27 8.58
C CYS A 238 -7.91 -3.69 9.75
N THR A 239 -9.17 -3.31 9.50
CA THR A 239 -10.07 -2.74 10.52
C THR A 239 -10.92 -3.78 11.25
N GLY A 240 -11.05 -4.99 10.68
CA GLY A 240 -12.02 -5.99 11.13
C GLY A 240 -13.47 -5.68 10.73
N ARG A 241 -13.68 -4.71 9.81
CA ARG A 241 -15.01 -4.30 9.35
C ARG A 241 -15.03 -4.16 7.83
N ALA A 242 -15.98 -4.83 7.17
CA ALA A 242 -16.15 -4.72 5.74
C ALA A 242 -17.25 -3.72 5.40
N VAL A 243 -16.95 -2.76 4.56
CA VAL A 243 -17.86 -1.75 4.02
C VAL A 243 -18.20 -2.13 2.59
N ALA A 244 -19.48 -2.09 2.20
CA ALA A 244 -19.86 -2.29 0.81
C ALA A 244 -19.46 -1.07 -0.03
N ILE A 245 -19.14 -1.30 -1.29
CA ILE A 245 -18.69 -0.19 -2.16
C ILE A 245 -19.82 0.81 -2.41
N HIS A 246 -21.10 0.37 -2.39
CA HIS A 246 -22.23 1.30 -2.46
C HIS A 246 -22.29 2.20 -1.22
N ASP A 247 -22.11 1.65 0.02
CA ASP A 247 -22.11 2.44 1.23
C ASP A 247 -20.99 3.49 1.22
N LEU A 248 -19.80 3.12 0.73
CA LEU A 248 -18.67 4.04 0.57
C LEU A 248 -19.03 5.19 -0.39
N LEU A 249 -19.66 4.86 -1.53
CA LEU A 249 -20.10 5.86 -2.50
C LEU A 249 -21.17 6.79 -1.90
N ASP A 250 -22.17 6.25 -1.19
CA ASP A 250 -23.23 7.02 -0.56
C ASP A 250 -22.67 7.97 0.52
N MET A 251 -21.72 7.51 1.34
CA MET A 251 -20.99 8.37 2.28
C MET A 251 -20.26 9.53 1.58
N MET A 252 -19.72 9.32 0.38
CA MET A 252 -19.06 10.38 -0.40
C MET A 252 -20.09 11.32 -1.03
N LEU A 253 -21.18 10.78 -1.60
CA LEU A 253 -22.25 11.56 -2.23
C LEU A 253 -22.98 12.45 -1.24
N SER A 254 -23.18 11.99 0.01
CA SER A 254 -23.77 12.82 1.09
C SER A 254 -22.94 14.06 1.42
N ARG A 255 -21.67 14.11 1.00
CA ARG A 255 -20.73 15.22 1.15
C ARG A 255 -20.53 16.03 -0.13
N ALA A 256 -21.20 15.63 -1.21
CA ALA A 256 -21.15 16.35 -2.47
C ALA A 256 -21.90 17.68 -2.38
N LYS A 257 -21.36 18.72 -3.04
CA LYS A 257 -21.94 20.08 -3.05
C LYS A 257 -23.05 20.25 -4.07
N VAL A 258 -23.21 19.29 -4.97
CA VAL A 258 -24.23 19.27 -6.03
C VAL A 258 -24.87 17.88 -6.11
N PRO A 259 -26.13 17.76 -6.56
CA PRO A 259 -26.75 16.47 -6.83
C PRO A 259 -26.00 15.70 -7.91
N ILE A 260 -25.72 14.42 -7.68
CA ILE A 260 -25.00 13.54 -8.61
C ILE A 260 -25.81 12.26 -8.83
N THR A 261 -26.04 11.90 -10.09
CA THR A 261 -26.73 10.66 -10.46
C THR A 261 -25.73 9.50 -10.60
N VAL A 262 -26.03 8.36 -9.98
CA VAL A 262 -25.25 7.13 -10.17
C VAL A 262 -25.86 6.31 -11.30
N LYS A 263 -25.04 5.90 -12.28
CA LYS A 263 -25.44 5.05 -13.40
C LYS A 263 -24.62 3.78 -13.42
N THR A 264 -25.29 2.62 -13.48
CA THR A 264 -24.61 1.33 -13.65
C THR A 264 -24.08 1.20 -15.08
N ASP A 265 -22.81 0.83 -15.21
CA ASP A 265 -22.14 0.57 -16.48
C ASP A 265 -21.62 -0.87 -16.47
N PRO A 266 -22.26 -1.82 -17.21
CA PRO A 266 -21.82 -3.22 -17.26
C PRO A 266 -20.37 -3.41 -17.73
N ALA A 267 -19.83 -2.50 -18.54
CA ALA A 267 -18.43 -2.56 -19.00
C ALA A 267 -17.42 -2.39 -17.87
N ARG A 268 -17.86 -1.91 -16.70
CA ARG A 268 -17.03 -1.74 -15.50
C ARG A 268 -17.08 -2.93 -14.54
N TYR A 269 -17.86 -3.96 -14.84
CA TYR A 269 -17.88 -5.18 -14.04
C TYR A 269 -16.58 -5.96 -14.21
N ARG A 270 -16.01 -6.39 -13.10
CA ARG A 270 -14.79 -7.22 -13.09
C ARG A 270 -15.21 -8.69 -12.98
N PRO A 271 -14.82 -9.58 -13.91
CA PRO A 271 -15.25 -10.99 -13.90
C PRO A 271 -14.87 -11.76 -12.64
N ASN A 272 -13.76 -11.39 -12.00
CA ASN A 272 -13.18 -12.09 -10.85
C ASN A 272 -13.15 -11.22 -9.58
N ASP A 273 -14.18 -10.39 -9.38
CA ASP A 273 -14.24 -9.56 -8.16
C ASP A 273 -14.63 -10.43 -6.96
N LEU A 274 -13.82 -10.38 -5.89
CA LEU A 274 -14.13 -11.07 -4.64
C LEU A 274 -15.36 -10.39 -3.99
N PRO A 275 -16.41 -11.14 -3.61
CA PRO A 275 -17.58 -10.52 -2.97
C PRO A 275 -17.23 -9.94 -1.60
N LEU A 276 -16.34 -10.57 -0.85
CA LEU A 276 -15.89 -10.13 0.47
C LEU A 276 -14.37 -10.21 0.59
N LEU A 277 -13.75 -9.16 1.13
CA LEU A 277 -12.39 -9.17 1.63
C LEU A 277 -12.39 -8.50 3.01
N LEU A 278 -12.41 -9.30 4.07
CA LEU A 278 -12.50 -8.90 5.47
C LEU A 278 -11.35 -9.53 6.25
N GLY A 279 -10.63 -8.75 7.05
CA GLY A 279 -9.51 -9.23 7.86
C GLY A 279 -9.84 -9.34 9.35
N ASP A 280 -9.06 -10.13 10.06
CA ASP A 280 -9.00 -10.17 11.52
C ASP A 280 -7.71 -9.45 11.97
N PRO A 281 -7.80 -8.29 12.66
CA PRO A 281 -6.64 -7.55 13.17
C PRO A 281 -6.10 -8.11 14.48
N GLY A 282 -6.70 -9.15 15.04
CA GLY A 282 -6.45 -9.61 16.42
C GLY A 282 -4.98 -9.95 16.71
N ARG A 283 -4.18 -10.36 15.72
CA ARG A 283 -2.75 -10.62 15.93
C ARG A 283 -1.98 -9.32 16.14
N ILE A 284 -2.11 -8.36 15.26
CA ILE A 284 -1.39 -7.08 15.36
C ILE A 284 -1.81 -6.29 16.60
N GLU A 285 -3.09 -6.36 16.97
CA GLU A 285 -3.60 -5.74 18.20
C GLU A 285 -2.96 -6.31 19.46
N ARG A 286 -3.00 -7.64 19.61
CA ARG A 286 -2.46 -8.32 20.80
C ARG A 286 -0.94 -8.24 20.93
N GLU A 287 -0.22 -8.38 19.82
CA GLU A 287 1.24 -8.50 19.84
C GLU A 287 1.95 -7.16 19.74
N LEU A 288 1.39 -6.20 19.00
CA LEU A 288 2.03 -4.91 18.72
C LEU A 288 1.28 -3.71 19.30
N GLY A 289 0.06 -3.89 19.82
CA GLY A 289 -0.77 -2.81 20.36
C GLY A 289 -1.30 -1.85 19.29
N TRP A 290 -1.29 -2.25 18.01
CA TRP A 290 -1.82 -1.41 16.95
C TRP A 290 -3.35 -1.52 16.90
N HIS A 291 -4.02 -0.42 16.66
CA HIS A 291 -5.45 -0.32 16.41
C HIS A 291 -5.74 0.82 15.44
N VAL A 292 -6.91 0.80 14.82
CA VAL A 292 -7.39 1.87 13.95
C VAL A 292 -7.70 3.11 14.79
N GLU A 293 -7.17 4.27 14.39
CA GLU A 293 -7.41 5.55 15.07
C GLU A 293 -8.23 6.52 14.21
N ILE A 294 -8.19 6.37 12.88
CA ILE A 294 -8.83 7.29 11.95
C ILE A 294 -10.12 6.68 11.43
N PRO A 295 -11.30 7.24 11.78
CA PRO A 295 -12.58 6.74 11.27
C PRO A 295 -12.69 6.96 9.76
N ILE A 296 -13.45 6.09 9.09
CA ILE A 296 -13.62 6.10 7.63
C ILE A 296 -14.19 7.43 7.13
N GLU A 297 -15.05 8.06 7.89
CA GLU A 297 -15.65 9.37 7.59
C GLU A 297 -14.60 10.45 7.46
N ARG A 298 -13.61 10.46 8.36
CA ARG A 298 -12.49 11.41 8.32
C ARG A 298 -11.61 11.16 7.10
N THR A 299 -11.36 9.90 6.75
CA THR A 299 -10.58 9.56 5.55
C THR A 299 -11.29 10.05 4.28
N ILE A 300 -12.62 9.89 4.21
CA ILE A 300 -13.46 10.37 3.11
C ILE A 300 -13.38 11.91 3.00
N ASP A 301 -13.54 12.61 4.12
CA ASP A 301 -13.47 14.07 4.16
C ASP A 301 -12.12 14.59 3.66
N ASP A 302 -11.03 14.01 4.14
CA ASP A 302 -9.67 14.37 3.74
C ASP A 302 -9.39 14.03 2.27
N LEU A 303 -9.92 12.91 1.76
CA LEU A 303 -9.76 12.49 0.37
C LEU A 303 -10.55 13.42 -0.59
N LEU A 304 -11.78 13.79 -0.24
CA LEU A 304 -12.57 14.76 -1.01
C LEU A 304 -11.89 16.15 -1.01
N ALA A 305 -11.42 16.61 0.15
CA ALA A 305 -10.69 17.87 0.26
C ALA A 305 -9.42 17.86 -0.61
N TYR A 306 -8.67 16.75 -0.62
CA TYR A 306 -7.49 16.58 -1.47
C TYR A 306 -7.80 16.78 -2.96
N TRP A 307 -8.88 16.16 -3.48
CA TRP A 307 -9.24 16.26 -4.90
C TRP A 307 -9.88 17.61 -5.25
N ARG A 308 -10.63 18.24 -4.32
CA ARG A 308 -11.21 19.58 -4.51
C ARG A 308 -10.16 20.68 -4.66
N ASN A 309 -8.96 20.47 -4.10
CA ASN A 309 -7.85 21.42 -4.14
C ASN A 309 -6.89 21.17 -5.33
N ARG A 310 -7.28 20.34 -6.27
CA ARG A 310 -6.54 19.98 -7.50
C ARG A 310 -7.43 20.10 -8.74
#